data_010399a41cac60b788398becc5a35e4c
#
_entry.id   010399a41cac60b788398becc5a35e4c
#
_cell.length_a   1.000
_cell.length_b   1.000
_cell.length_c   1.000
_cell.angle_alpha   90.00
_cell.angle_beta   90.00
_cell.angle_gamma   90.00
#
_symmetry.space_group_name_H-M   'P 1'
#
loop_
_entity.id
_entity.type
_entity.pdbx_description
1 polymer ?
#
loop_
_entity_poly.entity_id
_entity_poly.type
_entity_poly.pdbx_seq_one_letter_code
_entity_poly.pdbx_strand_id
1 'polypeptide(L)'
;MHVVCVGGSDAGISAGLRARELDPSTEVTVVVADAYPNFSICGIPYYISGEVGDWHHLAHRTRADLEAAGLHLLLDTRATRIDVDARQLEAIGPDDTPALVDYDALVVGTGARP
;
A
#
# COMPACT_ATOMS: atom_id res chain seq x y z
N MET A 1 -11.92 -14.22 2.05
CA MET A 1 -10.46 -14.22 1.89
C MET A 1 -9.92 -12.83 2.24
N HIS A 2 -8.82 -12.79 2.95
CA HIS A 2 -8.13 -11.54 3.28
C HIS A 2 -6.78 -11.50 2.55
N VAL A 3 -6.63 -10.54 1.65
CA VAL A 3 -5.40 -10.29 0.91
C VAL A 3 -4.69 -9.11 1.53
N VAL A 4 -3.43 -9.27 1.88
CA VAL A 4 -2.60 -8.19 2.41
C VAL A 4 -1.52 -7.86 1.37
N CYS A 5 -1.45 -6.59 1.01
CA CYS A 5 -0.43 -6.08 0.09
C CYS A 5 0.55 -5.22 0.89
N VAL A 6 1.83 -5.56 0.83
CA VAL A 6 2.89 -4.79 1.46
C VAL A 6 3.52 -3.89 0.41
N GLY A 7 3.35 -2.59 0.58
CA GLY A 7 3.81 -1.60 -0.37
C GLY A 7 2.65 -0.86 -1.04
N GLY A 8 2.71 0.45 -1.01
CA GLY A 8 1.65 1.34 -1.52
C GLY A 8 1.94 1.94 -2.88
N SER A 9 2.89 1.39 -3.64
CA SER A 9 3.14 1.81 -5.01
C SER A 9 2.28 1.01 -6.00
N ASP A 10 2.53 1.17 -7.29
CA ASP A 10 1.66 0.60 -8.32
C ASP A 10 1.44 -0.90 -8.19
N ALA A 11 2.48 -1.67 -7.85
CA ALA A 11 2.37 -3.12 -7.75
C ALA A 11 1.38 -3.57 -6.67
N GLY A 12 1.53 -3.05 -5.45
CA GLY A 12 0.66 -3.41 -4.33
C GLY A 12 -0.77 -2.92 -4.54
N ILE A 13 -0.93 -1.68 -4.98
CA ILE A 13 -2.26 -1.09 -5.21
C ILE A 13 -2.98 -1.80 -6.36
N SER A 14 -2.28 -2.07 -7.47
CA SER A 14 -2.89 -2.77 -8.61
C SER A 14 -3.34 -4.18 -8.25
N ALA A 15 -2.53 -4.89 -7.48
CA ALA A 15 -2.89 -6.23 -7.00
C ALA A 15 -4.13 -6.17 -6.11
N GLY A 16 -4.20 -5.22 -5.19
CA GLY A 16 -5.34 -5.04 -4.30
C GLY A 16 -6.62 -4.69 -5.04
N LEU A 17 -6.55 -3.76 -5.97
CA LEU A 17 -7.70 -3.37 -6.79
C LEU A 17 -8.19 -4.55 -7.65
N ARG A 18 -7.27 -5.32 -8.23
CA ARG A 18 -7.63 -6.48 -9.05
C ARG A 18 -8.29 -7.58 -8.21
N ALA A 19 -7.80 -7.80 -6.99
CA ALA A 19 -8.41 -8.78 -6.10
C ALA A 19 -9.87 -8.41 -5.78
N ARG A 20 -10.15 -7.15 -5.52
CA ARG A 20 -11.50 -6.65 -5.28
C ARG A 20 -12.38 -6.73 -6.51
N GLU A 21 -11.81 -6.48 -7.68
CA GLU A 21 -12.52 -6.57 -8.96
C GLU A 21 -12.95 -8.00 -9.28
N LEU A 22 -12.07 -8.97 -9.00
CA LEU A 22 -12.35 -10.39 -9.23
C LEU A 22 -13.38 -10.95 -8.24
N ASP A 23 -13.34 -10.51 -6.99
CA ASP A 23 -14.27 -10.94 -5.95
C ASP A 23 -14.51 -9.80 -4.96
N PRO A 24 -15.66 -9.11 -5.07
CA PRO A 24 -15.97 -7.98 -4.17
C PRO A 24 -16.10 -8.37 -2.68
N SER A 25 -16.21 -9.65 -2.35
CA SER A 25 -16.23 -10.11 -0.96
C SER A 25 -14.83 -10.23 -0.35
N THR A 26 -13.78 -10.12 -1.15
CA THR A 26 -12.40 -10.18 -0.68
C THR A 26 -12.07 -8.92 0.11
N GLU A 27 -11.57 -9.11 1.32
CA GLU A 27 -10.98 -8.01 2.09
C GLU A 27 -9.55 -7.79 1.65
N VAL A 28 -9.19 -6.53 1.42
CA VAL A 28 -7.83 -6.16 1.01
C VAL A 28 -7.30 -5.09 1.95
N THR A 29 -6.14 -5.36 2.55
CA THR A 29 -5.41 -4.41 3.37
C THR A 29 -4.09 -4.08 2.69
N VAL A 30 -3.78 -2.82 2.56
CA VAL A 30 -2.52 -2.35 1.99
C VAL A 30 -1.70 -1.69 3.11
N VAL A 31 -0.51 -2.21 3.35
CA VAL A 31 0.41 -1.69 4.36
C VAL A 31 1.39 -0.75 3.65
N VAL A 32 1.34 0.52 4.03
CA VAL A 32 2.13 1.58 3.39
C VAL A 32 3.03 2.22 4.43
N ALA A 33 4.35 2.18 4.22
CA ALA A 33 5.31 2.79 5.13
C ALA A 33 5.34 4.32 5.05
N ASP A 34 4.45 4.91 4.29
CA ASP A 34 4.38 6.33 3.97
C ASP A 34 2.97 6.85 4.19
N ALA A 35 2.80 8.16 4.19
CA ALA A 35 1.49 8.81 4.30
C ALA A 35 0.76 8.90 2.96
N TYR A 36 1.45 8.66 1.85
CA TYR A 36 0.92 8.86 0.50
C TYR A 36 0.97 7.56 -0.30
N PRO A 37 -0.18 6.88 -0.48
CA PRO A 37 -0.24 5.69 -1.31
C PRO A 37 -0.25 6.05 -2.80
N ASN A 38 0.17 5.12 -3.62
CA ASN A 38 0.13 5.19 -5.09
C ASN A 38 0.82 6.44 -5.67
N PHE A 39 1.96 6.80 -5.11
CA PHE A 39 2.75 7.95 -5.56
C PHE A 39 3.43 7.64 -6.89
N SER A 40 3.41 8.60 -7.82
CA SER A 40 4.02 8.42 -9.15
C SER A 40 5.53 8.60 -9.09
N ILE A 41 6.27 7.50 -9.08
CA ILE A 41 7.73 7.52 -9.14
C ILE A 41 8.22 8.10 -10.47
N CYS A 42 7.54 7.75 -11.56
CA CYS A 42 7.88 8.26 -12.90
C CYS A 42 7.61 9.75 -13.07
N GLY A 43 6.78 10.35 -12.22
CA GLY A 43 6.49 11.78 -12.24
C GLY A 43 7.51 12.65 -11.50
N ILE A 44 8.37 12.06 -10.68
CA ILE A 44 9.35 12.81 -9.87
C ILE A 44 10.26 13.71 -10.72
N PRO A 45 10.83 13.26 -11.85
CA PRO A 45 11.62 14.14 -12.71
C PRO A 45 10.87 15.39 -13.17
N TYR A 46 9.59 15.26 -13.46
CA TYR A 46 8.76 16.40 -13.89
C TYR A 46 8.51 17.38 -12.76
N TYR A 47 8.41 16.91 -11.53
CA TYR A 47 8.33 17.78 -10.35
C TYR A 47 9.64 18.53 -10.14
N ILE A 48 10.77 17.86 -10.24
CA ILE A 48 12.09 18.47 -10.07
C ILE A 48 12.35 19.52 -11.15
N SER A 49 11.90 19.28 -12.40
CA SER A 49 12.04 20.23 -13.50
C SER A 49 11.10 21.43 -13.40
N GLY A 50 10.11 21.38 -12.52
CA GLY A 50 9.11 22.43 -12.34
C GLY A 50 7.87 22.29 -13.23
N GLU A 51 7.77 21.26 -14.05
CA GLU A 51 6.59 21.00 -14.88
C GLU A 51 5.38 20.59 -14.05
N VAL A 52 5.62 19.94 -12.90
CA VAL A 52 4.60 19.66 -11.89
C VAL A 52 4.91 20.55 -10.69
N GLY A 53 4.09 21.56 -10.47
CA GLY A 53 4.33 22.58 -9.45
C GLY A 53 4.04 22.12 -8.02
N ASP A 54 3.19 21.12 -7.84
CA ASP A 54 2.79 20.61 -6.54
C ASP A 54 3.03 19.10 -6.50
N TRP A 55 3.88 18.62 -5.59
CA TRP A 55 4.23 17.21 -5.48
C TRP A 55 3.03 16.32 -5.12
N HIS A 56 1.96 16.87 -4.54
CA HIS A 56 0.73 16.11 -4.27
C HIS A 56 0.08 15.61 -5.56
N HIS A 57 0.30 16.28 -6.69
CA HIS A 57 -0.20 15.86 -7.99
C HIS A 57 0.49 14.60 -8.52
N LEU A 58 1.57 14.13 -7.86
CA LEU A 58 2.23 12.88 -8.20
C LEU A 58 1.48 11.65 -7.67
N ALA A 59 0.50 11.82 -6.79
CA ALA A 59 -0.32 10.71 -6.33
C ALA A 59 -1.32 10.32 -7.43
N HIS A 60 -1.19 9.09 -7.97
CA HIS A 60 -2.08 8.58 -9.02
C HIS A 60 -3.52 8.45 -8.54
N ARG A 61 -3.69 8.01 -7.30
CA ARG A 61 -4.99 7.87 -6.66
C ARG A 61 -4.87 8.43 -5.25
N THR A 62 -5.91 9.11 -4.79
CA THR A 62 -5.94 9.61 -3.42
C THR A 62 -6.31 8.49 -2.45
N ARG A 63 -6.03 8.71 -1.16
CA ARG A 63 -6.47 7.82 -0.11
C ARG A 63 -7.99 7.58 -0.18
N ALA A 64 -8.77 8.64 -0.40
CA ALA A 64 -10.22 8.54 -0.49
C ALA A 64 -10.66 7.68 -1.68
N ASP A 65 -9.99 7.79 -2.82
CA ASP A 65 -10.28 6.96 -4.00
C ASP A 65 -10.06 5.48 -3.71
N LEU A 66 -8.96 5.14 -3.03
CA LEU A 66 -8.62 3.76 -2.70
C LEU A 66 -9.57 3.18 -1.66
N GLU A 67 -9.92 3.96 -0.64
CA GLU A 67 -10.89 3.53 0.37
C GLU A 67 -12.28 3.34 -0.24
N ALA A 68 -12.70 4.20 -1.17
CA ALA A 68 -13.94 4.05 -1.89
C ALA A 68 -13.97 2.78 -2.76
N ALA A 69 -12.82 2.34 -3.25
CA ALA A 69 -12.68 1.08 -3.98
C ALA A 69 -12.69 -0.17 -3.06
N GLY A 70 -12.75 0.03 -1.75
CA GLY A 70 -12.85 -1.05 -0.77
C GLY A 70 -11.50 -1.50 -0.20
N LEU A 71 -10.45 -0.73 -0.36
CA LEU A 71 -9.15 -1.05 0.22
C LEU A 71 -9.04 -0.46 1.63
N HIS A 72 -8.51 -1.25 2.57
CA HIS A 72 -8.10 -0.77 3.87
C HIS A 72 -6.64 -0.35 3.81
N LEU A 73 -6.37 0.91 4.11
CA LEU A 73 -5.02 1.46 4.06
C LEU A 73 -4.47 1.61 5.46
N LEU A 74 -3.33 0.96 5.72
CA LEU A 74 -2.55 1.17 6.94
C LEU A 74 -1.37 2.06 6.57
N LEU A 75 -1.56 3.37 6.68
CA LEU A 75 -0.56 4.37 6.35
C LEU A 75 0.43 4.55 7.50
N ASP A 76 1.61 5.06 7.19
CA ASP A 76 2.70 5.23 8.16
C ASP A 76 2.98 3.95 8.94
N THR A 77 2.78 2.82 8.30
CA THR A 77 2.91 1.48 8.89
C THR A 77 3.96 0.70 8.11
N ARG A 78 4.99 0.26 8.81
CA ARG A 78 6.09 -0.48 8.20
C ARG A 78 6.04 -1.94 8.59
N ALA A 79 5.99 -2.82 7.59
CA ALA A 79 6.10 -4.25 7.82
C ALA A 79 7.51 -4.61 8.30
N THR A 80 7.60 -5.38 9.36
CA THR A 80 8.88 -5.75 9.97
C THR A 80 9.20 -7.24 9.86
N ARG A 81 8.18 -8.08 9.81
CA ARG A 81 8.37 -9.53 9.73
C ARG A 81 7.15 -10.19 9.11
N ILE A 82 7.41 -11.24 8.32
CA ILE A 82 6.38 -12.10 7.76
C ILE A 82 6.50 -13.47 8.40
N ASP A 83 5.44 -13.93 9.07
CA ASP A 83 5.36 -15.29 9.59
C ASP A 83 4.53 -16.12 8.63
N VAL A 84 5.20 -16.89 7.79
CA VAL A 84 4.57 -17.68 6.74
C VAL A 84 3.73 -18.81 7.31
N ASP A 85 4.19 -19.42 8.40
CA ASP A 85 3.50 -20.56 9.01
C ASP A 85 2.20 -20.13 9.70
N ALA A 86 2.24 -19.02 10.42
CA ALA A 86 1.06 -18.48 11.10
C ALA A 86 0.19 -17.62 10.16
N ARG A 87 0.67 -17.28 8.97
CA ARG A 87 0.04 -16.35 8.02
C ARG A 87 -0.28 -15.01 8.68
N GLN A 88 0.74 -14.44 9.30
CA GLN A 88 0.66 -13.15 9.96
C GLN A 88 1.77 -12.22 9.50
N LEU A 89 1.44 -10.95 9.39
CA LEU A 89 2.38 -9.88 9.13
C LEU A 89 2.56 -9.08 10.40
N GLU A 90 3.80 -8.92 10.85
CA GLU A 90 4.14 -8.00 11.92
C GLU A 90 4.53 -6.66 11.34
N ALA A 91 3.98 -5.59 11.89
CA ALA A 91 4.22 -4.24 11.42
C ALA A 91 4.30 -3.27 12.59
N ILE A 92 4.89 -2.10 12.34
CA ILE A 92 4.92 -0.99 13.28
C ILE A 92 4.20 0.19 12.65
N GLY A 93 3.12 0.62 13.32
CA GLY A 93 2.32 1.76 12.90
C GLY A 93 2.83 3.08 13.41
N PRO A 94 2.02 4.15 13.28
CA PRO A 94 2.35 5.46 13.82
C PRO A 94 2.65 5.37 15.31
N ASP A 95 3.57 6.21 15.79
CA ASP A 95 3.99 6.25 17.19
C ASP A 95 4.57 4.92 17.71
N ASP A 96 5.22 4.15 16.81
CA ASP A 96 5.82 2.85 17.12
C ASP A 96 4.84 1.83 17.69
N THR A 97 3.56 1.95 17.34
CA THR A 97 2.53 1.01 17.78
C THR A 97 2.65 -0.32 17.02
N PRO A 98 2.87 -1.45 17.70
CA PRO A 98 2.94 -2.74 17.03
C PRO A 98 1.56 -3.15 16.50
N ALA A 99 1.56 -3.80 15.33
CA ALA A 99 0.36 -4.32 14.70
C ALA A 99 0.60 -5.72 14.16
N LEU A 100 -0.42 -6.58 14.27
CA LEU A 100 -0.43 -7.90 13.66
C LEU A 100 -1.57 -7.96 12.67
N VAL A 101 -1.27 -8.39 11.45
CA VAL A 101 -2.27 -8.51 10.38
C VAL A 101 -2.30 -9.95 9.89
N ASP A 102 -3.43 -10.60 10.05
CA ASP A 102 -3.65 -11.94 9.52
C ASP A 102 -3.94 -11.85 8.02
N TYR A 103 -3.47 -12.83 7.25
CA TYR A 103 -3.73 -12.87 5.82
C TYR A 103 -3.98 -14.29 5.33
N ASP A 104 -4.75 -14.40 4.24
CA ASP A 104 -4.87 -15.64 3.47
C ASP A 104 -3.89 -15.65 2.29
N ALA A 105 -3.67 -14.50 1.67
CA ALA A 105 -2.70 -14.31 0.61
C ALA A 105 -1.93 -13.01 0.84
N LEU A 106 -0.64 -13.02 0.54
CA LEU A 106 0.25 -11.89 0.74
C LEU A 106 0.90 -11.49 -0.58
N VAL A 107 0.84 -10.21 -0.90
CA VAL A 107 1.55 -9.63 -2.06
C VAL A 107 2.63 -8.71 -1.53
N VAL A 108 3.87 -8.94 -1.97
CA VAL A 108 5.01 -8.11 -1.56
C VAL A 108 5.43 -7.25 -2.74
N GLY A 109 5.17 -5.94 -2.62
CA GLY A 109 5.50 -4.96 -3.65
C GLY A 109 6.21 -3.77 -3.04
N THR A 110 7.26 -4.02 -2.26
CA THR A 110 7.97 -3.00 -1.48
C THR A 110 8.95 -2.17 -2.30
N GLY A 111 9.25 -2.58 -3.53
CA GLY A 111 10.21 -1.91 -4.38
C GLY A 111 11.65 -2.17 -3.97
N ALA A 112 12.56 -1.35 -4.47
CA ALA A 112 13.99 -1.46 -4.20
C ALA A 112 14.43 -0.38 -3.20
N ARG A 113 15.39 -0.72 -2.36
CA ARG A 113 16.11 0.26 -1.54
C ARG A 113 17.43 0.61 -2.20
N PRO A 114 17.78 1.90 -2.23
CA PRO A 114 19.09 2.31 -2.71
C PRO A 114 20.21 1.85 -1.76
#